data_c09f995eaa29b27033e4597567fa73ec
#
_entry.id   c09f995eaa29b27033e4597567fa73ec
#
_cell.length_a   1.000
_cell.length_b   1.000
_cell.length_c   1.000
_cell.angle_alpha   90.00
_cell.angle_beta   90.00
_cell.angle_gamma   90.00
#
_symmetry.space_group_name_H-M   'P 1'
#
loop_
_entity.id
_entity.type
_entity.pdbx_description
1 polymer ?
#
loop_
_entity_poly.entity_id
_entity_poly.type
_entity_poly.pdbx_seq_one_letter_code
_entity_poly.pdbx_strand_id
1 'polypeptide(L)'
;MKNRKHLEEGNYPQDYYLTEDLSNSAIEFAESQTSENRLFFLYLAHYAPHAPIQAPKVRVQKCYDRYLARFEELQQERFAQQQILGVIPENTSIAAGMSSWDKLSDSEKKEWTTMMATYTAMIEIMDDGIGRLIEVLKKNGQYDNSLILVLSDNGSTPERKGPTLCSAILLIGAIRPIPSKEAFHHL
;
A
#
# COMPACT_ATOMS: atom_id res chain seq x y z
N MET A 1 -2.11 -14.07 -14.42
CA MET A 1 -3.11 -15.16 -14.53
C MET A 1 -4.36 -14.74 -13.77
N LYS A 2 -5.55 -14.84 -14.37
CA LYS A 2 -6.85 -14.68 -13.68
C LYS A 2 -7.56 -16.04 -13.69
N ASN A 3 -7.95 -16.56 -12.52
CA ASN A 3 -8.60 -17.87 -12.37
C ASN A 3 -7.87 -19.04 -13.05
N ARG A 4 -6.55 -19.10 -12.89
CA ARG A 4 -5.64 -20.11 -13.52
C ARG A 4 -5.54 -20.01 -15.06
N LYS A 5 -6.13 -19.01 -15.69
CA LYS A 5 -5.94 -18.73 -17.12
C LYS A 5 -4.85 -17.71 -17.31
N HIS A 6 -3.93 -17.97 -18.25
CA HIS A 6 -2.98 -16.94 -18.67
C HIS A 6 -3.74 -15.79 -19.33
N LEU A 7 -3.38 -14.57 -18.96
CA LEU A 7 -3.79 -13.40 -19.71
C LEU A 7 -2.87 -13.31 -20.94
N GLU A 8 -3.45 -13.08 -22.10
CA GLU A 8 -2.67 -12.92 -23.33
C GLU A 8 -1.85 -11.64 -23.27
N GLU A 9 -0.57 -11.73 -23.62
CA GLU A 9 0.31 -10.58 -23.69
C GLU A 9 -0.23 -9.58 -24.73
N GLY A 10 -0.21 -8.28 -24.37
CA GLY A 10 -0.61 -7.20 -25.27
C GLY A 10 -2.11 -6.87 -25.30
N ASN A 11 -2.96 -7.60 -24.59
CA ASN A 11 -4.40 -7.37 -24.56
C ASN A 11 -4.87 -6.55 -23.34
N TYR A 12 -4.04 -5.58 -22.92
CA TYR A 12 -4.38 -4.68 -21.82
C TYR A 12 -4.90 -3.34 -22.35
N PRO A 13 -5.90 -2.72 -21.68
CA PRO A 13 -6.28 -1.34 -21.96
C PRO A 13 -5.07 -0.40 -21.90
N GLN A 14 -5.10 0.71 -22.65
CA GLN A 14 -4.00 1.67 -22.68
C GLN A 14 -3.70 2.31 -21.31
N ASP A 15 -4.71 2.40 -20.46
CA ASP A 15 -4.67 2.93 -19.10
C ASP A 15 -4.56 1.84 -18.01
N TYR A 16 -4.22 0.60 -18.40
CA TYR A 16 -4.08 -0.51 -17.46
C TYR A 16 -3.02 -0.23 -16.40
N TYR A 17 -3.40 -0.38 -15.14
CA TYR A 17 -2.49 -0.31 -14.01
C TYR A 17 -2.71 -1.46 -13.04
N LEU A 18 -1.68 -2.30 -12.87
CA LEU A 18 -1.77 -3.56 -12.11
C LEU A 18 -2.27 -3.37 -10.68
N THR A 19 -1.84 -2.31 -9.97
CA THR A 19 -2.26 -2.06 -8.59
C THR A 19 -3.77 -1.83 -8.49
N GLU A 20 -4.36 -1.12 -9.45
CA GLU A 20 -5.81 -0.90 -9.52
C GLU A 20 -6.55 -2.19 -9.88
N ASP A 21 -6.03 -2.97 -10.83
CA ASP A 21 -6.64 -4.24 -11.25
C ASP A 21 -6.67 -5.26 -10.09
N LEU A 22 -5.60 -5.34 -9.30
CA LEU A 22 -5.55 -6.20 -8.11
C LEU A 22 -6.58 -5.75 -7.06
N SER A 23 -6.69 -4.45 -6.79
CA SER A 23 -7.67 -3.90 -5.86
C SER A 23 -9.10 -4.16 -6.34
N ASN A 24 -9.38 -3.92 -7.63
CA ASN A 24 -10.69 -4.16 -8.22
C ASN A 24 -11.08 -5.65 -8.16
N SER A 25 -10.13 -6.54 -8.45
CA SER A 25 -10.35 -7.99 -8.33
C SER A 25 -10.65 -8.44 -6.90
N ALA A 26 -10.01 -7.81 -5.90
CA ALA A 26 -10.28 -8.06 -4.49
C ALA A 26 -11.68 -7.58 -4.08
N ILE A 27 -12.10 -6.41 -4.60
CA ILE A 27 -13.43 -5.83 -4.40
C ILE A 27 -14.51 -6.75 -5.01
N GLU A 28 -14.36 -7.14 -6.28
CA GLU A 28 -15.26 -8.07 -6.96
C GLU A 28 -15.41 -9.39 -6.18
N PHE A 29 -14.28 -9.91 -5.66
CA PHE A 29 -14.32 -11.11 -4.83
C PHE A 29 -15.11 -10.88 -3.54
N ALA A 30 -14.84 -9.81 -2.78
CA ALA A 30 -15.53 -9.50 -1.54
C ALA A 30 -17.05 -9.30 -1.75
N GLU A 31 -17.46 -8.62 -2.81
CA GLU A 31 -18.86 -8.46 -3.20
C GLU A 31 -19.53 -9.80 -3.51
N SER A 32 -18.84 -10.71 -4.21
CA SER A 32 -19.38 -12.02 -4.55
C SER A 32 -19.63 -12.90 -3.32
N GLN A 33 -18.89 -12.72 -2.21
CA GLN A 33 -19.04 -13.51 -1.00
C GLN A 33 -20.25 -13.09 -0.15
N THR A 34 -20.80 -11.91 -0.37
CA THR A 34 -21.95 -11.40 0.41
C THR A 34 -23.21 -12.24 0.21
N SER A 35 -23.46 -12.70 -1.02
CA SER A 35 -24.66 -13.49 -1.35
C SER A 35 -24.65 -14.91 -0.78
N GLU A 36 -23.49 -15.44 -0.43
CA GLU A 36 -23.32 -16.83 -0.03
C GLU A 36 -23.19 -17.03 1.48
N ASN A 37 -23.16 -15.94 2.26
CA ASN A 37 -22.98 -15.95 3.73
C ASN A 37 -21.84 -16.88 4.19
N ARG A 38 -20.75 -16.94 3.42
CA ARG A 38 -19.59 -17.77 3.69
C ARG A 38 -18.44 -16.97 4.28
N LEU A 39 -17.68 -17.62 5.14
CA LEU A 39 -16.39 -17.11 5.58
C LEU A 39 -15.42 -17.18 4.42
N PHE A 40 -14.58 -16.15 4.28
CA PHE A 40 -13.51 -16.13 3.28
C PHE A 40 -12.18 -15.71 3.90
N PHE A 41 -11.13 -16.05 3.20
CA PHE A 41 -9.78 -15.54 3.42
C PHE A 41 -9.32 -14.86 2.13
N LEU A 42 -8.93 -13.60 2.23
CA LEU A 42 -8.39 -12.82 1.11
C LEU A 42 -6.94 -12.45 1.40
N TYR A 43 -6.05 -12.88 0.52
CA TYR A 43 -4.66 -12.46 0.48
C TYR A 43 -4.47 -11.53 -0.71
N LEU A 44 -4.39 -10.21 -0.42
CA LEU A 44 -4.18 -9.17 -1.43
C LEU A 44 -2.71 -8.75 -1.39
N ALA A 45 -1.92 -9.28 -2.30
CA ALA A 45 -0.51 -8.97 -2.45
C ALA A 45 -0.32 -7.95 -3.57
N HIS A 46 -0.16 -6.69 -3.21
CA HIS A 46 0.21 -5.66 -4.16
C HIS A 46 1.67 -5.79 -4.55
N TYR A 47 1.95 -5.61 -5.85
CA TYR A 47 3.31 -5.48 -6.34
C TYR A 47 3.90 -4.09 -6.00
N ALA A 48 3.07 -3.07 -5.96
CA ALA A 48 3.45 -1.72 -5.54
C ALA A 48 3.86 -1.68 -4.06
N PRO A 49 4.83 -0.86 -3.70
CA PRO A 49 5.64 0.05 -4.52
C PRO A 49 6.97 -0.54 -5.00
N HIS A 50 7.02 -1.85 -5.30
CA HIS A 50 8.20 -2.53 -5.83
C HIS A 50 8.61 -1.96 -7.20
N ALA A 51 9.89 -1.97 -7.48
CA ALA A 51 10.40 -1.57 -8.79
C ALA A 51 10.06 -2.60 -9.89
N PRO A 52 9.97 -2.14 -11.15
CA PRO A 52 10.20 -0.76 -11.59
C PRO A 52 9.09 0.18 -11.09
N ILE A 53 9.50 1.34 -10.54
CA ILE A 53 8.53 2.32 -10.06
C ILE A 53 7.82 2.98 -11.23
N GLN A 54 6.50 2.83 -11.25
CA GLN A 54 5.64 3.33 -12.32
C GLN A 54 4.29 3.71 -11.74
N ALA A 55 3.77 4.86 -12.14
CA ALA A 55 2.42 5.29 -11.79
C ALA A 55 1.83 6.16 -12.91
N PRO A 56 0.49 6.28 -13.00
CA PRO A 56 -0.15 7.16 -13.94
C PRO A 56 0.35 8.61 -13.79
N LYS A 57 0.67 9.26 -14.91
CA LYS A 57 1.28 10.61 -14.93
C LYS A 57 0.52 11.65 -14.10
N VAL A 58 -0.81 11.58 -14.13
CA VAL A 58 -1.67 12.50 -13.35
C VAL A 58 -1.43 12.34 -11.84
N ARG A 59 -1.26 11.12 -11.36
CA ARG A 59 -0.97 10.84 -9.94
C ARG A 59 0.43 11.29 -9.57
N VAL A 60 1.41 11.04 -10.42
CA VAL A 60 2.79 11.50 -10.22
C VAL A 60 2.86 13.02 -10.13
N GLN A 61 2.18 13.73 -11.04
CA GLN A 61 2.18 15.19 -11.04
C GLN A 61 1.58 15.78 -9.75
N LYS A 62 0.50 15.18 -9.25
CA LYS A 62 -0.11 15.57 -7.97
C LYS A 62 0.89 15.50 -6.79
N CYS A 63 1.79 14.51 -6.80
CA CYS A 63 2.79 14.32 -5.75
C CYS A 63 4.06 15.13 -5.99
N TYR A 64 4.37 15.49 -7.24
CA TYR A 64 5.65 16.11 -7.63
C TYR A 64 5.93 17.42 -6.88
N ASP A 65 4.96 18.31 -6.86
CA ASP A 65 5.11 19.64 -6.27
C ASP A 65 5.35 19.58 -4.75
N ARG A 66 4.88 18.52 -4.09
CA ARG A 66 5.10 18.25 -2.68
C ARG A 66 6.58 18.05 -2.36
N TYR A 67 7.35 17.41 -3.25
CA TYR A 67 8.75 17.04 -3.00
C TYR A 67 9.75 18.06 -3.54
N LEU A 68 9.39 18.87 -4.52
CA LEU A 68 10.33 19.73 -5.27
C LEU A 68 11.07 20.74 -4.36
N ALA A 69 10.38 21.34 -3.40
CA ALA A 69 10.93 22.38 -2.55
C ALA A 69 11.04 22.01 -1.06
N ARG A 70 10.55 20.83 -0.64
CA ARG A 70 10.34 20.50 0.77
C ARG A 70 10.80 19.10 1.15
N PHE A 71 11.82 18.57 0.48
CA PHE A 71 12.23 17.16 0.66
C PHE A 71 12.65 16.85 2.11
N GLU A 72 13.49 17.68 2.71
CA GLU A 72 13.97 17.50 4.08
C GLU A 72 12.87 17.82 5.12
N GLU A 73 12.07 18.86 4.88
CA GLU A 73 10.94 19.23 5.74
C GLU A 73 9.92 18.08 5.82
N LEU A 74 9.59 17.46 4.69
CA LEU A 74 8.69 16.30 4.65
C LEU A 74 9.22 15.10 5.43
N GLN A 75 10.54 14.92 5.49
CA GLN A 75 11.15 13.90 6.33
C GLN A 75 10.90 14.19 7.81
N GLN A 76 11.10 15.42 8.22
CA GLN A 76 10.87 15.87 9.61
C GLN A 76 9.38 15.77 9.99
N GLU A 77 8.48 16.26 9.12
CA GLU A 77 7.03 16.18 9.33
C GLU A 77 6.57 14.72 9.50
N ARG A 78 7.04 13.81 8.64
CA ARG A 78 6.71 12.38 8.71
C ARG A 78 7.25 11.75 9.99
N PHE A 79 8.47 12.07 10.39
CA PHE A 79 9.07 11.58 11.62
C PHE A 79 8.27 12.02 12.85
N ALA A 80 7.94 13.31 12.95
CA ALA A 80 7.11 13.84 14.02
C ALA A 80 5.74 13.15 14.08
N GLN A 81 5.11 12.95 12.91
CA GLN A 81 3.82 12.27 12.85
C GLN A 81 3.90 10.80 13.28
N GLN A 82 4.98 10.09 12.99
CA GLN A 82 5.19 8.71 13.44
C GLN A 82 5.33 8.62 14.97
N GLN A 83 5.96 9.61 15.60
CA GLN A 83 6.03 9.69 17.07
C GLN A 83 4.64 9.97 17.68
N ILE A 84 3.90 10.94 17.13
CA ILE A 84 2.54 11.26 17.57
C ILE A 84 1.60 10.06 17.50
N LEU A 85 1.73 9.26 16.44
CA LEU A 85 0.93 8.04 16.23
C LEU A 85 1.44 6.83 17.04
N GLY A 86 2.54 6.96 17.76
CA GLY A 86 3.14 5.86 18.52
C GLY A 86 3.74 4.75 17.64
N VAL A 87 3.97 5.00 16.35
CA VAL A 87 4.58 4.04 15.42
C VAL A 87 6.06 3.83 15.75
N ILE A 88 6.73 4.88 16.23
CA ILE A 88 8.10 4.85 16.70
C ILE A 88 8.19 5.42 18.13
N PRO A 89 9.12 4.92 18.97
CA PRO A 89 9.33 5.45 20.31
C PRO A 89 9.69 6.96 20.31
N GLU A 90 9.28 7.68 21.33
CA GLU A 90 9.56 9.13 21.48
C GLU A 90 11.06 9.45 21.53
N ASN A 91 11.87 8.54 22.09
CA ASN A 91 13.32 8.68 22.19
C ASN A 91 14.08 8.27 20.90
N THR A 92 13.37 7.96 19.82
CA THR A 92 13.98 7.70 18.52
C THR A 92 14.53 9.01 17.93
N SER A 93 15.68 8.95 17.30
CA SER A 93 16.25 10.06 16.53
C SER A 93 16.23 9.78 15.04
N ILE A 94 16.08 10.83 14.24
CA ILE A 94 16.23 10.69 12.78
C ILE A 94 17.68 10.33 12.47
N ALA A 95 17.87 9.30 11.66
CA ALA A 95 19.18 8.98 11.12
C ALA A 95 19.69 10.15 10.25
N ALA A 96 20.98 10.49 10.38
CA ALA A 96 21.59 11.49 9.52
C ALA A 96 21.41 11.09 8.05
N GLY A 97 20.83 12.00 7.26
CA GLY A 97 20.64 11.78 5.83
C GLY A 97 21.98 11.54 5.12
N MET A 98 21.97 10.69 4.09
CA MET A 98 23.18 10.35 3.35
C MET A 98 23.75 11.52 2.52
N SER A 99 22.93 12.53 2.22
CA SER A 99 23.35 13.77 1.57
C SER A 99 22.34 14.87 1.83
N SER A 100 22.84 16.09 2.05
CA SER A 100 21.98 17.27 2.17
C SER A 100 21.36 17.58 0.80
N TRP A 101 20.07 17.84 0.78
CA TRP A 101 19.33 18.26 -0.41
C TRP A 101 19.99 19.46 -1.12
N ASP A 102 20.51 20.40 -0.33
CA ASP A 102 21.16 21.62 -0.83
C ASP A 102 22.43 21.36 -1.63
N LYS A 103 23.08 20.21 -1.44
CA LYS A 103 24.29 19.82 -2.17
C LYS A 103 24.03 19.20 -3.54
N LEU A 104 22.78 18.89 -3.84
CA LEU A 104 22.37 18.31 -5.11
C LEU A 104 22.29 19.40 -6.18
N SER A 105 22.71 19.06 -7.40
CA SER A 105 22.46 19.87 -8.60
C SER A 105 20.95 19.90 -8.92
N ASP A 106 20.52 20.87 -9.70
CA ASP A 106 19.11 20.98 -10.12
C ASP A 106 18.64 19.74 -10.91
N SER A 107 19.51 19.12 -11.67
CA SER A 107 19.21 17.87 -12.38
C SER A 107 18.97 16.72 -11.41
N GLU A 108 19.82 16.56 -10.40
CA GLU A 108 19.67 15.54 -9.37
C GLU A 108 18.42 15.77 -8.52
N LYS A 109 18.16 17.02 -8.14
CA LYS A 109 16.91 17.38 -7.43
C LYS A 109 15.67 16.99 -8.20
N LYS A 110 15.64 17.26 -9.51
CA LYS A 110 14.54 16.89 -10.39
C LYS A 110 14.36 15.37 -10.49
N GLU A 111 15.47 14.65 -10.62
CA GLU A 111 15.46 13.17 -10.68
C GLU A 111 14.89 12.57 -9.37
N TRP A 112 15.42 13.00 -8.21
CA TRP A 112 14.96 12.56 -6.91
C TRP A 112 13.48 12.91 -6.65
N THR A 113 13.09 14.13 -7.02
CA THR A 113 11.67 14.56 -6.91
C THR A 113 10.75 13.68 -7.73
N THR A 114 11.14 13.39 -9.00
CA THR A 114 10.35 12.52 -9.88
C THR A 114 10.23 11.10 -9.31
N MET A 115 11.33 10.57 -8.80
CA MET A 115 11.38 9.23 -8.23
C MET A 115 10.49 9.14 -6.97
N MET A 116 10.61 10.09 -6.05
CA MET A 116 9.79 10.12 -4.84
C MET A 116 8.32 10.40 -5.12
N ALA A 117 8.01 11.26 -6.07
CA ALA A 117 6.64 11.50 -6.50
C ALA A 117 6.00 10.25 -7.12
N THR A 118 6.76 9.52 -7.93
CA THR A 118 6.29 8.25 -8.52
C THR A 118 6.05 7.19 -7.44
N TYR A 119 7.00 7.01 -6.53
CA TYR A 119 6.88 6.09 -5.41
C TYR A 119 5.67 6.41 -4.53
N THR A 120 5.49 7.68 -4.18
CA THR A 120 4.33 8.12 -3.40
C THR A 120 3.01 7.91 -4.14
N ALA A 121 2.96 8.18 -5.43
CA ALA A 121 1.78 7.93 -6.25
C ALA A 121 1.40 6.44 -6.27
N MET A 122 2.38 5.53 -6.31
CA MET A 122 2.12 4.09 -6.21
C MET A 122 1.47 3.72 -4.88
N ILE A 123 1.96 4.29 -3.77
CA ILE A 123 1.41 4.05 -2.43
C ILE A 123 0.00 4.64 -2.31
N GLU A 124 -0.22 5.88 -2.76
CA GLU A 124 -1.54 6.51 -2.74
C GLU A 124 -2.59 5.69 -3.52
N ILE A 125 -2.23 5.15 -4.68
CA ILE A 125 -3.15 4.32 -5.48
C ILE A 125 -3.47 3.00 -4.77
N MET A 126 -2.48 2.40 -4.13
CA MET A 126 -2.69 1.19 -3.32
C MET A 126 -3.61 1.47 -2.12
N ASP A 127 -3.37 2.56 -1.41
CA ASP A 127 -4.17 3.00 -0.25
C ASP A 127 -5.62 3.30 -0.65
N ASP A 128 -5.83 4.01 -1.76
CA ASP A 128 -7.16 4.25 -2.34
C ASP A 128 -7.89 2.92 -2.65
N GLY A 129 -7.16 1.92 -3.17
CA GLY A 129 -7.70 0.59 -3.45
C GLY A 129 -8.12 -0.16 -2.19
N ILE A 130 -7.29 -0.13 -1.14
CA ILE A 130 -7.59 -0.71 0.17
C ILE A 130 -8.79 0.01 0.80
N GLY A 131 -8.83 1.33 0.74
CA GLY A 131 -9.95 2.13 1.24
C GLY A 131 -11.27 1.73 0.59
N ARG A 132 -11.32 1.57 -0.73
CA ARG A 132 -12.52 1.10 -1.45
C ARG A 132 -12.95 -0.31 -1.02
N LEU A 133 -12.00 -1.22 -0.82
CA LEU A 133 -12.29 -2.56 -0.33
C LEU A 133 -12.90 -2.53 1.09
N ILE A 134 -12.37 -1.71 1.99
CA ILE A 134 -12.90 -1.51 3.33
C ILE A 134 -14.33 -0.96 3.28
N GLU A 135 -14.62 0.00 2.41
CA GLU A 135 -15.97 0.54 2.25
C GLU A 135 -16.97 -0.52 1.75
N VAL A 136 -16.53 -1.42 0.86
CA VAL A 136 -17.36 -2.56 0.44
C VAL A 136 -17.66 -3.50 1.61
N LEU A 137 -16.66 -3.84 2.44
CA LEU A 137 -16.87 -4.66 3.62
C LEU A 137 -17.84 -4.02 4.62
N LYS A 138 -17.76 -2.71 4.84
CA LYS A 138 -18.70 -1.95 5.69
C LYS A 138 -20.12 -2.00 5.12
N LYS A 139 -20.26 -1.69 3.83
CA LYS A 139 -21.54 -1.71 3.12
C LYS A 139 -22.23 -3.07 3.19
N ASN A 140 -21.46 -4.15 3.15
CA ASN A 140 -21.93 -5.52 3.20
C ASN A 140 -22.12 -6.06 4.61
N GLY A 141 -21.86 -5.26 5.66
CA GLY A 141 -21.95 -5.68 7.06
C GLY A 141 -20.90 -6.70 7.48
N GLN A 142 -19.81 -6.82 6.73
CA GLN A 142 -18.74 -7.79 6.98
C GLN A 142 -17.58 -7.19 7.78
N TYR A 143 -17.46 -5.86 7.82
CA TYR A 143 -16.31 -5.16 8.41
C TYR A 143 -16.08 -5.49 9.88
N ASP A 144 -17.14 -5.41 10.71
CA ASP A 144 -17.05 -5.64 12.17
C ASP A 144 -16.75 -7.10 12.53
N ASN A 145 -16.92 -8.02 11.58
CA ASN A 145 -16.62 -9.44 11.72
C ASN A 145 -15.39 -9.85 10.86
N SER A 146 -14.50 -8.92 10.58
CA SER A 146 -13.28 -9.15 9.80
C SER A 146 -12.05 -8.84 10.60
N LEU A 147 -11.01 -9.68 10.48
CA LEU A 147 -9.65 -9.34 10.87
C LEU A 147 -8.91 -8.83 9.63
N ILE A 148 -8.42 -7.59 9.71
CA ILE A 148 -7.66 -6.95 8.63
C ILE A 148 -6.22 -6.77 9.11
N LEU A 149 -5.28 -7.36 8.39
CA LEU A 149 -3.85 -7.23 8.65
C LEU A 149 -3.17 -6.54 7.46
N VAL A 150 -2.46 -5.45 7.72
CA VAL A 150 -1.66 -4.74 6.74
C VAL A 150 -0.20 -4.92 7.10
N LEU A 151 0.57 -5.49 6.20
CA LEU A 151 1.97 -5.84 6.43
C LEU A 151 2.83 -5.37 5.25
N SER A 152 4.07 -5.03 5.54
CA SER A 152 5.13 -4.94 4.54
C SER A 152 6.02 -6.17 4.67
N ASP A 153 6.43 -6.76 3.56
CA ASP A 153 7.35 -7.92 3.53
C ASP A 153 8.76 -7.54 4.00
N ASN A 154 9.18 -6.31 3.70
CA ASN A 154 10.43 -5.70 4.14
C ASN A 154 10.29 -4.17 4.14
N GLY A 155 11.31 -3.46 4.58
CA GLY A 155 11.39 -2.01 4.46
C GLY A 155 11.87 -1.56 3.07
N SER A 156 11.83 -0.26 2.82
CA SER A 156 12.48 0.30 1.64
C SER A 156 14.00 0.30 1.80
N THR A 157 14.73 0.15 0.68
CA THR A 157 16.20 0.23 0.66
C THR A 157 16.66 1.56 0.06
N PRO A 158 17.73 2.16 0.56
CA PRO A 158 18.29 3.39 0.02
C PRO A 158 19.18 3.18 -1.23
N GLU A 159 19.24 2.00 -1.79
CA GLU A 159 20.12 1.68 -2.90
C GLU A 159 19.79 2.48 -4.17
N ARG A 160 20.81 3.18 -4.70
CA ARG A 160 20.70 3.98 -5.94
C ARG A 160 20.70 3.14 -7.22
N LYS A 161 21.12 1.88 -7.17
CA LYS A 161 21.40 1.04 -8.35
C LYS A 161 20.52 -0.19 -8.41
N GLY A 162 19.25 0.01 -8.57
CA GLY A 162 18.36 -1.11 -8.81
C GLY A 162 16.98 -0.92 -8.20
N PRO A 163 16.06 -1.72 -8.67
CA PRO A 163 14.71 -1.70 -8.16
C PRO A 163 14.69 -2.19 -6.71
N THR A 164 14.28 -1.34 -5.86
CA THR A 164 14.17 -1.63 -4.44
C THR A 164 12.85 -2.27 -4.10
N LEU A 165 12.93 -3.30 -3.30
CA LEU A 165 11.85 -4.18 -2.95
C LEU A 165 11.10 -3.66 -1.71
N CYS A 166 9.87 -3.34 -1.84
CA CYS A 166 8.90 -3.28 -0.73
C CYS A 166 7.55 -3.64 -1.31
N SER A 167 6.94 -4.72 -0.85
CA SER A 167 5.58 -5.10 -1.22
C SER A 167 4.68 -4.93 -0.02
N ALA A 168 3.49 -4.41 -0.24
CA ALA A 168 2.47 -4.36 0.79
C ALA A 168 1.54 -5.56 0.66
N ILE A 169 1.31 -6.23 1.77
CA ILE A 169 0.42 -7.38 1.87
C ILE A 169 -0.76 -7.01 2.76
N LEU A 170 -1.96 -7.20 2.26
CA LEU A 170 -3.18 -7.07 3.02
C LEU A 170 -3.81 -8.44 3.19
N LEU A 171 -3.97 -8.86 4.44
CA LEU A 171 -4.69 -10.08 4.80
C LEU A 171 -6.03 -9.71 5.41
N ILE A 172 -7.11 -10.26 4.87
CA ILE A 172 -8.46 -10.09 5.41
C ILE A 172 -9.05 -11.48 5.65
N GLY A 173 -9.44 -11.74 6.89
CA GLY A 173 -10.13 -12.96 7.26
C GLY A 173 -11.39 -12.65 8.07
N ALA A 174 -12.48 -13.36 7.81
CA ALA A 174 -13.65 -13.27 8.65
C ALA A 174 -13.41 -14.02 9.97
N ILE A 175 -13.69 -13.37 11.09
CA ILE A 175 -13.62 -13.97 12.43
C ILE A 175 -15.00 -14.47 12.77
N ARG A 176 -15.15 -15.78 13.09
CA ARG A 176 -16.35 -16.23 13.78
C ARG A 176 -16.34 -15.69 15.21
N PRO A 177 -17.43 -15.09 15.71
CA PRO A 177 -17.55 -14.85 17.13
C PRO A 177 -17.41 -16.19 17.84
N ILE A 178 -16.44 -16.32 18.74
CA ILE A 178 -16.37 -17.46 19.66
C ILE A 178 -17.62 -17.34 20.56
N PRO A 179 -18.52 -18.34 20.59
CA PRO A 179 -19.66 -18.29 21.50
C PRO A 179 -19.14 -18.18 22.92
N SER A 180 -19.54 -17.15 23.63
CA SER A 180 -18.96 -16.71 24.90
C SER A 180 -19.25 -17.60 26.08
N LYS A 181 -19.47 -18.90 25.97
CA LYS A 181 -19.68 -19.80 27.14
C LYS A 181 -19.35 -21.29 26.97
N GLU A 182 -18.94 -21.83 25.84
CA GLU A 182 -18.78 -23.31 25.75
C GLU A 182 -17.35 -23.82 25.46
N ALA A 183 -16.34 -22.97 25.40
CA ALA A 183 -15.01 -23.38 24.94
C ALA A 183 -14.06 -23.89 26.05
N PHE A 184 -14.46 -24.02 27.32
CA PHE A 184 -13.54 -24.38 28.42
C PHE A 184 -14.00 -25.55 29.32
N HIS A 185 -14.83 -26.46 28.85
CA HIS A 185 -15.19 -27.61 29.67
C HIS A 185 -14.66 -28.98 29.20
N HIS A 186 -13.81 -29.03 28.18
CA HIS A 186 -13.16 -30.28 27.76
C HIS A 186 -11.71 -30.01 27.35
N LEU A 187 -10.84 -29.74 28.31
CA LEU A 187 -9.39 -30.03 28.27
C LEU A 187 -8.99 -30.55 29.64
#